data_214d0b69649747021740694500014369
#
_entry.id   214d0b69649747021740694500014369
#
_cell.length_a   1.000
_cell.length_b   1.000
_cell.length_c   1.000
_cell.angle_alpha   90.00
_cell.angle_beta   90.00
_cell.angle_gamma   90.00
#
_symmetry.space_group_name_H-M   'P 1'
#
loop_
_entity.id
_entity.type
_entity.pdbx_description
1 polymer ?
#
loop_
_entity_poly.entity_id
_entity_poly.type
_entity_poly.pdbx_seq_one_letter_code
_entity_poly.pdbx_strand_id
1 'polypeptide(L)'
;MAAPAPSPPGAGKIRIIDRVRVPSPDPTRIGKFDYMITYMDEGMRAGVVTIHAELIDGKADAEQIRVMAEYTKREVAERAKWAGREISIS
;
A
#
# COMPACT_ATOMS: atom_id res chain seq x y z
N MET A 1 27.70 2.22 -19.32
CA MET A 1 26.89 2.55 -18.13
C MET A 1 26.37 1.25 -17.54
N ALA A 2 26.65 1.01 -16.27
CA ALA A 2 26.16 -0.20 -15.62
C ALA A 2 24.67 -0.09 -15.38
N ALA A 3 23.92 -1.18 -15.54
CA ALA A 3 22.53 -1.23 -15.17
C ALA A 3 22.40 -1.06 -13.65
N PRO A 4 21.37 -0.37 -13.17
CA PRO A 4 21.16 -0.27 -11.74
C PRO A 4 20.91 -1.66 -11.15
N ALA A 5 21.32 -1.84 -9.91
CA ALA A 5 21.05 -3.08 -9.21
C ALA A 5 19.52 -3.29 -9.10
N PRO A 6 19.03 -4.53 -9.16
CA PRO A 6 17.61 -4.77 -8.98
C PRO A 6 17.19 -4.30 -7.58
N SER A 7 16.01 -3.67 -7.52
CA SER A 7 15.45 -3.24 -6.25
C SER A 7 15.09 -4.45 -5.40
N PRO A 8 15.34 -4.41 -4.09
CA PRO A 8 14.86 -5.48 -3.22
C PRO A 8 13.33 -5.55 -3.23
N PRO A 9 12.74 -6.72 -2.90
CA PRO A 9 11.29 -6.84 -2.80
C PRO A 9 10.71 -5.78 -1.85
N GLY A 10 9.64 -5.12 -2.28
CA GLY A 10 9.00 -4.06 -1.53
C GLY A 10 9.60 -2.67 -1.75
N ALA A 11 10.66 -2.55 -2.56
CA ALA A 11 11.22 -1.27 -2.95
C ALA A 11 10.88 -0.98 -4.42
N GLY A 12 11.04 0.27 -4.85
CA GLY A 12 10.80 0.69 -6.21
C GLY A 12 9.61 1.63 -6.32
N LYS A 13 9.14 1.86 -7.55
CA LYS A 13 8.05 2.77 -7.83
C LYS A 13 6.71 2.04 -7.79
N ILE A 14 5.71 2.73 -7.30
CA ILE A 14 4.33 2.28 -7.37
C ILE A 14 3.51 3.32 -8.14
N ARG A 15 2.45 2.87 -8.78
CA ARG A 15 1.47 3.75 -9.41
C ARG A 15 0.17 3.63 -8.64
N ILE A 16 -0.38 4.76 -8.22
CA ILE A 16 -1.72 4.79 -7.63
C ILE A 16 -2.74 4.73 -8.76
N ILE A 17 -3.59 3.71 -8.72
CA ILE A 17 -4.64 3.50 -9.71
C ILE A 17 -5.92 4.18 -9.26
N ASP A 18 -6.24 4.07 -7.98
CA ASP A 18 -7.47 4.62 -7.42
C ASP A 18 -7.31 4.89 -5.93
N ARG A 19 -8.09 5.83 -5.43
CA ARG A 19 -8.14 6.18 -4.01
C ARG A 19 -9.57 6.54 -3.64
N VAL A 20 -10.18 5.73 -2.78
CA VAL A 20 -11.57 5.92 -2.36
C VAL A 20 -11.63 6.05 -0.84
N ARG A 21 -12.37 7.05 -0.37
CA ARG A 21 -12.61 7.26 1.05
C ARG A 21 -13.90 6.53 1.43
N VAL A 22 -13.81 5.59 2.35
CA VAL A 22 -14.93 4.73 2.74
C VAL A 22 -15.09 4.72 4.26
N PRO A 23 -16.29 4.46 4.78
CA PRO A 23 -16.45 4.22 6.21
C PRO A 23 -15.58 3.05 6.65
N SER A 24 -14.91 3.18 7.80
CA SER A 24 -14.05 2.12 8.31
C SER A 24 -14.90 0.89 8.67
N PRO A 25 -14.51 -0.31 8.21
CA PRO A 25 -15.19 -1.54 8.60
C PRO A 25 -14.80 -2.03 10.00
N ASP A 26 -13.81 -1.42 10.63
CA ASP A 26 -13.33 -1.80 11.95
C ASP A 26 -14.34 -1.37 13.02
N PRO A 27 -14.87 -2.31 13.83
CA PRO A 27 -15.84 -1.98 14.88
C PRO A 27 -15.33 -0.97 15.91
N THR A 28 -14.01 -0.88 16.10
CA THR A 28 -13.40 0.09 17.02
C THR A 28 -13.31 1.49 16.44
N ARG A 29 -13.65 1.65 15.16
CA ARG A 29 -13.54 2.90 14.42
C ARG A 29 -14.88 3.36 13.84
N ILE A 30 -15.97 3.09 14.55
CA ILE A 30 -17.31 3.53 14.13
C ILE A 30 -17.33 5.06 13.98
N GLY A 31 -17.86 5.53 12.84
CA GLY A 31 -17.90 6.96 12.53
C GLY A 31 -16.60 7.51 11.93
N LYS A 32 -15.58 6.70 11.81
CA LYS A 32 -14.32 7.06 11.17
C LYS A 32 -14.28 6.56 9.73
N PHE A 33 -13.33 7.08 8.96
CA PHE A 33 -13.16 6.72 7.55
C PHE A 33 -11.75 6.19 7.29
N ASP A 34 -11.64 5.39 6.24
CA ASP A 34 -10.38 4.89 5.73
C ASP A 34 -10.28 5.21 4.24
N TYR A 35 -9.05 5.33 3.74
CA TYR A 35 -8.79 5.38 2.30
C TYR A 35 -8.41 3.98 1.83
N MET A 36 -9.11 3.48 0.83
CA MET A 36 -8.73 2.28 0.10
C MET A 36 -7.95 2.72 -1.12
N ILE A 37 -6.69 2.33 -1.20
CA ILE A 37 -5.80 2.75 -2.25
C ILE A 37 -5.43 1.54 -3.08
N THR A 38 -5.84 1.56 -4.36
CA THR A 38 -5.46 0.54 -5.31
C THR A 38 -4.18 1.01 -5.99
N TYR A 39 -3.18 0.15 -6.01
CA TYR A 39 -1.88 0.49 -6.59
C TYR A 39 -1.38 -0.63 -7.49
N MET A 40 -0.40 -0.30 -8.32
CA MET A 40 0.32 -1.26 -9.13
C MET A 40 1.80 -1.09 -8.87
N ASP A 41 2.50 -2.20 -8.65
CA ASP A 41 3.94 -2.19 -8.41
C ASP A 41 4.72 -2.30 -9.74
N GLU A 42 6.05 -2.28 -9.67
CA GLU A 42 6.90 -2.39 -10.85
C GLU A 42 6.78 -3.72 -11.57
N GLY A 43 6.37 -4.76 -10.86
CA GLY A 43 6.12 -6.08 -11.44
C GLY A 43 4.75 -6.21 -12.08
N MET A 44 4.03 -5.11 -12.27
CA MET A 44 2.67 -5.07 -12.83
C MET A 44 1.66 -5.83 -11.99
N ARG A 45 1.88 -5.93 -10.69
CA ARG A 45 0.96 -6.56 -9.74
C ARG A 45 0.13 -5.50 -9.06
N ALA A 46 -1.17 -5.68 -9.08
CA ALA A 46 -2.10 -4.81 -8.39
C ALA A 46 -2.23 -5.22 -6.92
N GLY A 47 -2.48 -4.25 -6.06
CA GLY A 47 -2.76 -4.49 -4.67
C GLY A 47 -3.63 -3.38 -4.10
N VAL A 48 -4.14 -3.62 -2.90
CA VAL A 48 -4.95 -2.64 -2.18
C VAL A 48 -4.35 -2.46 -0.79
N VAL A 49 -4.20 -1.21 -0.38
CA VAL A 49 -3.80 -0.88 0.98
C VAL A 49 -4.85 0.04 1.60
N THR A 50 -5.11 -0.14 2.88
CA THR A 50 -6.06 0.67 3.62
C THR A 50 -5.30 1.56 4.61
N ILE A 51 -5.60 2.85 4.59
CA ILE A 51 -4.94 3.85 5.46
C ILE A 51 -6.02 4.63 6.19
N HIS A 52 -5.86 4.80 7.50
CA HIS A 52 -6.78 5.62 8.29
C HIS A 52 -6.86 7.03 7.72
N ALA A 53 -8.07 7.54 7.51
CA ALA A 53 -8.28 8.84 6.89
C ALA A 53 -7.64 9.97 7.70
N GLU A 54 -7.53 9.84 9.01
CA GLU A 54 -6.91 10.84 9.89
C GLU A 54 -5.46 11.13 9.52
N LEU A 55 -4.78 10.17 8.88
CA LEU A 55 -3.40 10.34 8.47
C LEU A 55 -3.26 11.10 7.15
N ILE A 56 -4.36 11.28 6.43
CA ILE A 56 -4.39 11.88 5.10
C ILE A 56 -5.21 13.16 5.06
N ASP A 57 -6.39 13.14 5.69
CA ASP A 57 -7.30 14.30 5.66
C ASP A 57 -6.65 15.55 6.24
N GLY A 58 -6.81 16.67 5.54
CA GLY A 58 -6.28 17.94 5.96
C GLY A 58 -4.78 18.12 5.78
N LYS A 59 -4.08 17.14 5.23
CA LYS A 59 -2.65 17.23 4.98
C LYS A 59 -2.38 17.82 3.60
N ALA A 60 -1.22 18.46 3.44
CA ALA A 60 -0.76 18.94 2.14
C ALA A 60 -0.48 17.73 1.22
N ASP A 61 -0.54 17.95 -0.08
CA ASP A 61 -0.36 16.89 -1.08
C ASP A 61 0.93 16.11 -0.87
N ALA A 62 2.04 16.82 -0.62
CA ALA A 62 3.34 16.17 -0.39
C ALA A 62 3.30 15.23 0.81
N GLU A 63 2.63 15.63 1.88
CA GLU A 63 2.49 14.80 3.08
C GLU A 63 1.59 13.60 2.82
N GLN A 64 0.49 13.80 2.09
CA GLN A 64 -0.40 12.69 1.70
C GLN A 64 0.35 11.66 0.88
N ILE A 65 1.14 12.12 -0.10
CA ILE A 65 1.96 11.24 -0.95
C ILE A 65 2.94 10.45 -0.09
N ARG A 66 3.60 11.11 0.86
CA ARG A 66 4.56 10.45 1.75
C ARG A 66 3.90 9.34 2.57
N VAL A 67 2.74 9.61 3.15
CA VAL A 67 2.00 8.63 3.94
C VAL A 67 1.57 7.45 3.06
N MET A 68 1.00 7.73 1.90
CA MET A 68 0.56 6.70 0.97
C MET A 68 1.72 5.82 0.51
N ALA A 69 2.85 6.44 0.19
CA ALA A 69 4.06 5.71 -0.24
C ALA A 69 4.57 4.80 0.87
N GLU A 70 4.61 5.29 2.10
CA GLU A 70 5.07 4.51 3.25
C GLU A 70 4.21 3.27 3.49
N TYR A 71 2.89 3.43 3.52
CA TYR A 71 1.98 2.32 3.76
C TYR A 71 1.97 1.32 2.60
N THR A 72 2.00 1.81 1.38
CA THR A 72 2.06 0.94 0.20
C THR A 72 3.36 0.15 0.16
N LYS A 73 4.48 0.77 0.49
CA LYS A 73 5.77 0.09 0.58
C LYS A 73 5.74 -1.05 1.58
N ARG A 74 5.15 -0.84 2.74
CA ARG A 74 4.98 -1.89 3.76
C ARG A 74 4.14 -3.05 3.23
N GLU A 75 3.05 -2.74 2.54
CA GLU A 75 2.16 -3.75 1.97
C GLU A 75 2.87 -4.58 0.90
N VAL A 76 3.60 -3.93 0.01
CA VAL A 76 4.38 -4.63 -1.03
C VAL A 76 5.42 -5.55 -0.40
N ALA A 77 6.12 -5.07 0.64
CA ALA A 77 7.11 -5.88 1.35
C ALA A 77 6.47 -7.08 2.06
N GLU A 78 5.31 -6.90 2.67
CA GLU A 78 4.58 -7.99 3.33
C GLU A 78 4.13 -9.05 2.32
N ARG A 79 3.62 -8.63 1.17
CA ARG A 79 3.24 -9.56 0.10
C ARG A 79 4.45 -10.34 -0.43
N ALA A 80 5.57 -9.66 -0.62
CA ALA A 80 6.79 -10.31 -1.10
C ALA A 80 7.28 -11.37 -0.10
N LYS A 81 7.11 -11.13 1.18
CA LYS A 81 7.47 -12.06 2.24
C LYS A 81 6.67 -13.37 2.16
N TRP A 82 5.43 -13.31 1.68
CA TRP A 82 4.57 -14.49 1.58
C TRP A 82 4.57 -15.14 0.19
N ALA A 83 5.04 -14.42 -0.83
CA ALA A 83 5.06 -14.94 -2.20
C ALA A 83 5.96 -16.16 -2.29
N GLY A 84 5.45 -17.22 -2.92
CA GLY A 84 6.20 -18.47 -3.11
C GLY A 84 6.25 -19.39 -1.90
N ARG A 85 5.67 -18.98 -0.76
CA ARG A 85 5.63 -19.86 0.41
C ARG A 85 4.65 -21.00 0.19
N GLU A 86 5.07 -22.19 0.60
CA GLU A 86 4.21 -23.35 0.62
C GLU A 86 3.67 -23.57 2.02
N ILE A 87 2.38 -23.82 2.12
CA ILE A 87 1.72 -24.10 3.38
C ILE A 87 1.07 -25.48 3.27
N SER A 88 1.42 -26.35 4.21
CA SER A 88 0.82 -27.67 4.26
C SER A 88 -0.58 -27.57 4.88
N ILE A 89 -1.56 -28.07 4.16
CA ILE A 89 -2.95 -28.14 4.62
C ILE A 89 -3.28 -29.60 4.86
N SER A 90 -3.50 -29.96 6.12
CA SER A 90 -3.87 -31.33 6.47
C SER A 90 -5.32 -31.43 6.93
#